data_e08b54494cb4828b58cbe1aaf7d98c02
#
_entry.id   e08b54494cb4828b58cbe1aaf7d98c02
#
_cell.length_a   1.000
_cell.length_b   1.000
_cell.length_c   1.000
_cell.angle_alpha   90.00
_cell.angle_beta   90.00
_cell.angle_gamma   90.00
#
_symmetry.space_group_name_H-M   'P 1'
#
loop_
_entity.id
_entity.type
_entity.pdbx_description
1 polymer ?
#
loop_
_entity_poly.entity_id
_entity_poly.type
_entity_poly.pdbx_seq_one_letter_code
_entity_poly.pdbx_strand_id
1 'polypeptide(L)'
;MANKHFDVVVVGGGPGGYVGAIRAAQLGYKVAIIERAKMGGVCLNWGCIPSKALIANAELMEKLAEQEEWGITTGEVKFNWKKVIGRSRDVAAKLNKGVEYLMKKNKIEFINLHAKIVKAGPKIEIELRDCDLQEELTPSPVKVNKVKETITCGKVIIATGAVARDLPFAKFDGDKIWGAREAMNNTDRPEKLIIVGAGAIGMEFGYVYKNFGTEVTIIEMLDRLVPVEDEQVGKEMTKIYKKHGFNIKVKTGVLDVDSSGKGVKVTVAPMGKDGKPDTSKKEVLEADKVLLAIGVGGRYDGLFDDSLGLETVRGHIKTDYVPLSDTTPSEPKPLDYKTNLPGVYAIGDVIGPPWLAHVAAEEAVLCVERFAFKEGKAKHDPIPMDYTVIPGCTYCHPQVGSVGYTEQALKAQGLKKGEDYDVGVFNNGALGKAIATRHTDGFVKIIRGLPRGEILGTHILGDQATELIAEMTLARRLEATTEEIIATVHAHPTMHEAVHEAALASEGRVINS
;
A
#
# COMPACT_ATOMS: atom_id res chain seq x y z
N MET A 1 -33.00 10.46 26.12
CA MET A 1 -32.20 9.23 26.34
C MET A 1 -30.83 9.66 26.83
N ALA A 2 -30.22 8.99 27.80
CA ALA A 2 -28.88 9.34 28.28
C ALA A 2 -27.89 9.05 27.10
N ASN A 3 -27.13 10.08 26.70
CA ASN A 3 -26.12 9.92 25.65
C ASN A 3 -25.09 8.88 26.10
N LYS A 4 -24.86 7.83 25.29
CA LYS A 4 -23.83 6.84 25.57
C LYS A 4 -22.47 7.53 25.67
N HIS A 5 -21.65 7.11 26.65
CA HIS A 5 -20.29 7.60 26.84
C HIS A 5 -19.29 6.47 26.72
N PHE A 6 -18.17 6.74 26.01
CA PHE A 6 -17.03 5.85 25.84
C PHE A 6 -15.74 6.55 26.29
N ASP A 7 -14.76 5.78 26.72
CA ASP A 7 -13.43 6.33 26.99
C ASP A 7 -12.72 6.68 25.68
N VAL A 8 -12.82 5.76 24.69
CA VAL A 8 -12.20 5.90 23.37
C VAL A 8 -13.23 5.54 22.29
N VAL A 9 -13.35 6.38 21.28
CA VAL A 9 -14.08 6.08 20.04
C VAL A 9 -13.08 6.03 18.89
N VAL A 10 -13.16 4.98 18.08
CA VAL A 10 -12.37 4.87 16.84
C VAL A 10 -13.31 5.08 15.66
N VAL A 11 -12.94 5.96 14.73
CA VAL A 11 -13.70 6.23 13.51
C VAL A 11 -12.96 5.67 12.32
N GLY A 12 -13.54 4.65 11.68
CA GLY A 12 -12.95 3.85 10.60
C GLY A 12 -12.61 2.44 11.07
N GLY A 13 -13.10 1.44 10.34
CA GLY A 13 -12.95 0.01 10.65
C GLY A 13 -11.82 -0.69 9.89
N GLY A 14 -10.89 0.08 9.28
CA GLY A 14 -9.71 -0.45 8.59
C GLY A 14 -8.63 -1.02 9.52
N PRO A 15 -7.46 -1.46 8.99
CA PRO A 15 -6.38 -2.05 9.80
C PRO A 15 -5.98 -1.20 11.00
N GLY A 16 -5.75 0.08 10.85
CA GLY A 16 -5.48 0.97 11.98
C GLY A 16 -6.64 1.03 12.97
N GLY A 17 -7.88 1.12 12.46
CA GLY A 17 -9.06 1.28 13.32
C GLY A 17 -9.36 0.07 14.18
N TYR A 18 -9.48 -1.14 13.59
CA TYR A 18 -9.83 -2.31 14.39
C TYR A 18 -8.67 -2.75 15.31
N VAL A 19 -7.42 -2.58 14.91
CA VAL A 19 -6.25 -2.87 15.76
C VAL A 19 -6.22 -1.90 16.95
N GLY A 20 -6.37 -0.60 16.71
CA GLY A 20 -6.40 0.41 17.76
C GLY A 20 -7.56 0.21 18.75
N ALA A 21 -8.75 -0.11 18.25
CA ALA A 21 -9.91 -0.41 19.09
C ALA A 21 -9.66 -1.63 19.98
N ILE A 22 -9.09 -2.71 19.45
CA ILE A 22 -8.73 -3.91 20.21
C ILE A 22 -7.67 -3.56 21.27
N ARG A 23 -6.63 -2.83 20.90
CA ARG A 23 -5.56 -2.47 21.83
C ARG A 23 -6.06 -1.59 22.97
N ALA A 24 -6.92 -0.61 22.68
CA ALA A 24 -7.56 0.21 23.70
C ALA A 24 -8.43 -0.63 24.67
N ALA A 25 -9.22 -1.57 24.14
CA ALA A 25 -10.02 -2.46 24.97
C ALA A 25 -9.16 -3.36 25.88
N GLN A 26 -8.02 -3.88 25.35
CA GLN A 26 -7.05 -4.67 26.14
C GLN A 26 -6.42 -3.88 27.29
N LEU A 27 -6.29 -2.57 27.12
CA LEU A 27 -5.78 -1.66 28.18
C LEU A 27 -6.90 -1.14 29.12
N GLY A 28 -8.09 -1.74 29.05
CA GLY A 28 -9.19 -1.50 29.97
C GLY A 28 -10.04 -0.27 29.67
N TYR A 29 -9.97 0.28 28.47
CA TYR A 29 -10.86 1.35 28.02
C TYR A 29 -12.21 0.79 27.58
N LYS A 30 -13.28 1.55 27.80
CA LYS A 30 -14.59 1.32 27.20
C LYS A 30 -14.59 1.89 25.78
N VAL A 31 -14.66 1.01 24.77
CA VAL A 31 -14.40 1.36 23.37
C VAL A 31 -15.63 1.19 22.49
N ALA A 32 -15.85 2.14 21.58
CA ALA A 32 -16.69 1.95 20.41
C ALA A 32 -15.87 2.14 19.12
N ILE A 33 -16.27 1.44 18.07
CA ILE A 33 -15.75 1.63 16.71
C ILE A 33 -16.90 1.98 15.77
N ILE A 34 -16.72 3.05 15.00
CA ILE A 34 -17.73 3.53 14.04
C ILE A 34 -17.18 3.25 12.64
N GLU A 35 -17.90 2.42 11.88
CA GLU A 35 -17.60 2.16 10.48
C GLU A 35 -18.90 2.20 9.68
N ARG A 36 -18.93 3.06 8.67
CA ARG A 36 -20.13 3.26 7.86
C ARG A 36 -20.37 2.16 6.83
N ALA A 37 -19.28 1.51 6.34
CA ALA A 37 -19.36 0.46 5.34
C ALA A 37 -19.16 -0.94 5.93
N LYS A 38 -17.98 -1.49 5.81
CA LYS A 38 -17.64 -2.86 6.24
C LYS A 38 -16.39 -2.86 7.10
N MET A 39 -16.40 -3.64 8.18
CA MET A 39 -15.20 -3.87 8.98
C MET A 39 -14.06 -4.42 8.12
N GLY A 40 -12.80 -4.07 8.46
CA GLY A 40 -11.62 -4.39 7.67
C GLY A 40 -11.23 -3.30 6.66
N GLY A 41 -12.09 -2.31 6.42
CA GLY A 41 -11.82 -1.15 5.56
C GLY A 41 -11.43 -1.53 4.13
N VAL A 42 -10.69 -0.64 3.46
CA VAL A 42 -10.23 -0.87 2.08
C VAL A 42 -9.38 -2.13 1.98
N CYS A 43 -8.43 -2.32 2.87
CA CYS A 43 -7.48 -3.43 2.81
C CYS A 43 -8.15 -4.81 2.71
N LEU A 44 -9.11 -5.13 3.58
CA LEU A 44 -9.76 -6.43 3.59
C LEU A 44 -10.88 -6.57 2.58
N ASN A 45 -11.53 -5.48 2.19
CA ASN A 45 -12.70 -5.53 1.33
C ASN A 45 -12.43 -5.16 -0.14
N TRP A 46 -11.53 -4.19 -0.39
CA TRP A 46 -11.32 -3.60 -1.72
C TRP A 46 -9.85 -3.28 -2.02
N GLY A 47 -8.90 -3.90 -1.30
CA GLY A 47 -7.47 -3.63 -1.42
C GLY A 47 -6.63 -4.89 -1.28
N CYS A 48 -5.78 -4.92 -0.25
CA CYS A 48 -4.69 -5.87 -0.05
C CYS A 48 -5.09 -7.33 -0.25
N ILE A 49 -6.10 -7.78 0.46
CA ILE A 49 -6.41 -9.22 0.51
C ILE A 49 -7.13 -9.72 -0.75
N PRO A 50 -8.20 -9.07 -1.24
CA PRO A 50 -8.81 -9.54 -2.47
C PRO A 50 -7.92 -9.39 -3.70
N SER A 51 -7.00 -8.40 -3.77
CA SER A 51 -6.02 -8.34 -4.84
C SER A 51 -5.05 -9.52 -4.81
N LYS A 52 -4.58 -9.93 -3.63
CA LYS A 52 -3.72 -11.13 -3.48
C LYS A 52 -4.46 -12.42 -3.85
N ALA A 53 -5.77 -12.49 -3.58
CA ALA A 53 -6.58 -13.60 -4.08
C ALA A 53 -6.67 -13.63 -5.62
N LEU A 54 -6.71 -12.47 -6.28
CA LEU A 54 -6.67 -12.36 -7.74
C LEU A 54 -5.28 -12.69 -8.29
N ILE A 55 -4.22 -12.19 -7.67
CA ILE A 55 -2.82 -12.47 -8.04
C ILE A 55 -2.54 -13.96 -7.97
N ALA A 56 -2.94 -14.65 -6.90
CA ALA A 56 -2.77 -16.10 -6.79
C ALA A 56 -3.47 -16.90 -7.91
N ASN A 57 -4.61 -16.38 -8.42
CA ASN A 57 -5.23 -16.98 -9.61
C ASN A 57 -4.44 -16.66 -10.89
N ALA A 58 -3.85 -15.45 -10.99
CA ALA A 58 -3.03 -15.06 -12.13
C ALA A 58 -1.73 -15.85 -12.21
N GLU A 59 -1.07 -16.10 -11.07
CA GLU A 59 0.11 -16.98 -10.97
C GLU A 59 -0.19 -18.41 -11.43
N LEU A 60 -1.37 -18.93 -11.09
CA LEU A 60 -1.79 -20.23 -11.59
C LEU A 60 -1.98 -20.23 -13.11
N MET A 61 -2.58 -19.16 -13.67
CA MET A 61 -2.74 -19.03 -15.11
C MET A 61 -1.40 -18.88 -15.84
N GLU A 62 -0.43 -18.16 -15.27
CA GLU A 62 0.93 -18.04 -15.80
C GLU A 62 1.61 -19.41 -15.87
N LYS A 63 1.59 -20.19 -14.77
CA LYS A 63 2.14 -21.56 -14.74
C LYS A 63 1.46 -22.48 -15.74
N LEU A 64 0.15 -22.37 -15.92
CA LEU A 64 -0.59 -23.15 -16.91
C LEU A 64 -0.26 -22.73 -18.36
N ALA A 65 0.07 -21.47 -18.60
CA ALA A 65 0.54 -21.01 -19.92
C ALA A 65 1.94 -21.56 -20.26
N GLU A 66 2.76 -21.85 -19.26
CA GLU A 66 4.11 -22.41 -19.39
C GLU A 66 4.17 -23.92 -19.17
N GLN A 67 3.06 -24.63 -19.16
CA GLN A 67 2.94 -26.04 -18.76
C GLN A 67 3.90 -26.99 -19.48
N GLU A 68 4.17 -26.74 -20.77
CA GLU A 68 5.07 -27.58 -21.58
C GLU A 68 6.51 -27.56 -21.04
N GLU A 69 6.94 -26.44 -20.52
CA GLU A 69 8.25 -26.26 -19.89
C GLU A 69 8.40 -27.09 -18.59
N TRP A 70 7.27 -27.45 -17.99
CA TRP A 70 7.19 -28.33 -16.81
C TRP A 70 7.00 -29.81 -17.18
N GLY A 71 6.98 -30.12 -18.48
CA GLY A 71 6.67 -31.47 -18.96
C GLY A 71 5.22 -31.88 -18.73
N ILE A 72 4.32 -30.93 -18.55
CA ILE A 72 2.90 -31.14 -18.31
C ILE A 72 2.12 -30.79 -19.58
N THR A 73 1.20 -31.65 -20.00
CA THR A 73 0.28 -31.38 -21.09
C THR A 73 -1.15 -31.41 -20.58
N THR A 74 -1.87 -30.29 -20.70
CA THR A 74 -3.31 -30.22 -20.45
C THR A 74 -4.04 -30.04 -21.77
N GLY A 75 -5.35 -30.23 -21.78
CA GLY A 75 -6.20 -29.74 -22.89
C GLY A 75 -6.34 -28.20 -22.84
N GLU A 76 -7.29 -27.66 -23.61
CA GLU A 76 -7.57 -26.24 -23.61
C GLU A 76 -7.89 -25.72 -22.18
N VAL A 77 -7.08 -24.78 -21.69
CA VAL A 77 -7.29 -24.17 -20.37
C VAL A 77 -8.38 -23.13 -20.48
N LYS A 78 -9.50 -23.36 -19.79
CA LYS A 78 -10.64 -22.45 -19.71
C LYS A 78 -10.79 -21.88 -18.33
N PHE A 79 -11.16 -20.60 -18.24
CA PHE A 79 -11.45 -19.95 -16.96
C PHE A 79 -12.83 -19.31 -16.98
N ASN A 80 -13.39 -19.08 -15.80
CA ASN A 80 -14.61 -18.33 -15.60
C ASN A 80 -14.30 -17.07 -14.79
N TRP A 81 -14.22 -15.92 -15.48
CA TRP A 81 -13.84 -14.66 -14.88
C TRP A 81 -14.76 -14.26 -13.71
N LYS A 82 -16.08 -14.46 -13.82
CA LYS A 82 -17.02 -14.19 -12.72
C LYS A 82 -16.71 -15.02 -11.48
N LYS A 83 -16.26 -16.28 -11.63
CA LYS A 83 -15.81 -17.10 -10.50
C LYS A 83 -14.48 -16.65 -9.93
N VAL A 84 -13.54 -16.17 -10.77
CA VAL A 84 -12.27 -15.57 -10.32
C VAL A 84 -12.53 -14.36 -9.42
N ILE A 85 -13.36 -13.44 -9.90
CA ILE A 85 -13.79 -12.27 -9.10
C ILE A 85 -14.55 -12.72 -7.84
N GLY A 86 -15.52 -13.65 -7.97
CA GLY A 86 -16.32 -14.17 -6.85
C GLY A 86 -15.44 -14.72 -5.72
N ARG A 87 -14.41 -15.53 -6.05
CA ARG A 87 -13.45 -16.03 -5.05
C ARG A 87 -12.79 -14.92 -4.25
N SER A 88 -12.39 -13.82 -4.88
CA SER A 88 -11.80 -12.67 -4.17
C SER A 88 -12.79 -12.02 -3.19
N ARG A 89 -14.08 -12.00 -3.56
CA ARG A 89 -15.16 -11.49 -2.69
C ARG A 89 -15.46 -12.41 -1.51
N ASP A 90 -15.42 -13.72 -1.72
CA ASP A 90 -15.60 -14.72 -0.65
C ASP A 90 -14.48 -14.61 0.39
N VAL A 91 -13.22 -14.43 -0.05
CA VAL A 91 -12.07 -14.22 0.83
C VAL A 91 -12.27 -12.94 1.65
N ALA A 92 -12.65 -11.83 1.01
CA ALA A 92 -12.93 -10.58 1.69
C ALA A 92 -14.06 -10.71 2.73
N ALA A 93 -15.17 -11.36 2.38
CA ALA A 93 -16.30 -11.58 3.26
C ALA A 93 -15.94 -12.44 4.49
N LYS A 94 -15.11 -13.47 4.31
CA LYS A 94 -14.62 -14.31 5.41
C LYS A 94 -13.80 -13.51 6.42
N LEU A 95 -12.89 -12.65 5.95
CA LEU A 95 -12.05 -11.84 6.83
C LEU A 95 -12.84 -10.73 7.53
N ASN A 96 -13.78 -10.11 6.82
CA ASN A 96 -14.69 -9.14 7.40
C ASN A 96 -15.43 -9.70 8.63
N LYS A 97 -16.05 -10.89 8.48
CA LYS A 97 -16.67 -11.60 9.59
C LYS A 97 -15.70 -11.91 10.73
N GLY A 98 -14.44 -12.19 10.40
CA GLY A 98 -13.38 -12.40 11.41
C GLY A 98 -13.14 -11.14 12.24
N VAL A 99 -13.08 -9.97 11.62
CA VAL A 99 -12.90 -8.70 12.35
C VAL A 99 -14.13 -8.37 13.21
N GLU A 100 -15.35 -8.59 12.69
CA GLU A 100 -16.58 -8.42 13.48
C GLU A 100 -16.60 -9.33 14.73
N TYR A 101 -16.13 -10.57 14.57
CA TYR A 101 -15.95 -11.49 15.69
C TYR A 101 -14.95 -10.94 16.72
N LEU A 102 -13.82 -10.37 16.28
CA LEU A 102 -12.83 -9.76 17.17
C LEU A 102 -13.40 -8.57 17.94
N MET A 103 -14.27 -7.76 17.34
CA MET A 103 -14.97 -6.68 18.06
C MET A 103 -15.81 -7.26 19.21
N LYS A 104 -16.63 -8.27 18.94
CA LYS A 104 -17.44 -8.95 19.95
C LYS A 104 -16.59 -9.59 21.06
N LYS A 105 -15.52 -10.31 20.68
CA LYS A 105 -14.59 -10.96 21.61
C LYS A 105 -13.97 -9.96 22.60
N ASN A 106 -13.60 -8.78 22.14
CA ASN A 106 -13.01 -7.72 22.96
C ASN A 106 -14.04 -6.76 23.58
N LYS A 107 -15.33 -7.06 23.47
CA LYS A 107 -16.44 -6.23 24.03
C LYS A 107 -16.45 -4.80 23.51
N ILE A 108 -16.05 -4.60 22.25
CA ILE A 108 -16.07 -3.32 21.55
C ILE A 108 -17.44 -3.12 20.92
N GLU A 109 -18.07 -1.99 21.15
CA GLU A 109 -19.34 -1.65 20.50
C GLU A 109 -19.10 -1.25 19.05
N PHE A 110 -19.59 -2.07 18.11
CA PHE A 110 -19.54 -1.74 16.67
C PHE A 110 -20.79 -0.94 16.28
N ILE A 111 -20.57 0.25 15.74
CA ILE A 111 -21.62 1.19 15.30
C ILE A 111 -21.51 1.34 13.79
N ASN A 112 -22.47 0.79 13.04
CA ASN A 112 -22.49 0.87 11.59
C ASN A 112 -23.25 2.14 11.12
N LEU A 113 -22.65 3.29 11.31
CA LEU A 113 -23.17 4.61 10.96
C LEU A 113 -22.01 5.53 10.51
N HIS A 114 -22.35 6.68 9.94
CA HIS A 114 -21.38 7.75 9.68
C HIS A 114 -21.20 8.61 10.94
N ALA A 115 -19.96 8.91 11.29
CA ALA A 115 -19.60 9.82 12.37
C ALA A 115 -19.44 11.25 11.87
N LYS A 116 -19.98 12.24 12.59
CA LYS A 116 -19.60 13.65 12.47
C LYS A 116 -19.21 14.18 13.83
N ILE A 117 -17.97 14.62 13.99
CA ILE A 117 -17.46 15.24 15.21
C ILE A 117 -17.93 16.68 15.23
N VAL A 118 -18.74 17.04 16.22
CA VAL A 118 -19.34 18.37 16.33
C VAL A 118 -18.76 19.19 17.49
N LYS A 119 -18.02 18.55 18.40
CA LYS A 119 -17.32 19.21 19.49
C LYS A 119 -16.05 18.46 19.84
N ALA A 120 -14.96 19.17 20.03
CA ALA A 120 -13.69 18.67 20.54
C ALA A 120 -13.44 19.17 21.97
N GLY A 121 -12.49 18.56 22.69
CA GLY A 121 -12.12 18.95 24.06
C GLY A 121 -12.23 17.79 25.05
N PRO A 122 -12.33 18.07 26.36
CA PRO A 122 -12.38 17.03 27.41
C PRO A 122 -13.56 16.07 27.28
N LYS A 123 -14.63 16.51 26.64
CA LYS A 123 -15.81 15.71 26.31
C LYS A 123 -16.14 15.96 24.84
N ILE A 124 -15.76 15.00 24.00
CA ILE A 124 -15.99 15.05 22.55
C ILE A 124 -17.42 14.60 22.27
N GLU A 125 -18.10 15.30 21.35
CA GLU A 125 -19.45 14.94 20.91
C GLU A 125 -19.43 14.51 19.45
N ILE A 126 -20.03 13.34 19.18
CA ILE A 126 -20.08 12.71 17.86
C ILE A 126 -21.53 12.43 17.50
N GLU A 127 -21.98 13.03 16.42
CA GLU A 127 -23.26 12.70 15.80
C GLU A 127 -23.14 11.46 14.95
N LEU A 128 -24.04 10.52 15.16
CA LEU A 128 -24.18 9.29 14.37
C LEU A 128 -25.28 9.48 13.34
N ARG A 129 -24.96 9.27 12.07
CA ARG A 129 -25.86 9.55 10.95
C ARG A 129 -25.91 8.39 9.98
N ASP A 130 -27.08 8.15 9.37
CA ASP A 130 -27.16 7.28 8.19
C ASP A 130 -26.43 7.93 7.02
N CYS A 131 -25.87 7.12 6.15
CA CYS A 131 -25.29 7.55 4.89
C CYS A 131 -25.69 6.60 3.77
N ASP A 132 -25.63 7.10 2.53
CA ASP A 132 -25.83 6.26 1.36
C ASP A 132 -24.54 5.50 1.05
N LEU A 133 -24.55 4.17 1.26
CA LEU A 133 -23.41 3.30 1.05
C LEU A 133 -23.04 3.12 -0.43
N GLN A 134 -23.96 3.41 -1.37
CA GLN A 134 -23.67 3.32 -2.79
C GLN A 134 -22.65 4.38 -3.24
N GLU A 135 -22.59 5.50 -2.55
CA GLU A 135 -21.63 6.58 -2.86
C GLU A 135 -20.19 6.28 -2.37
N GLU A 136 -19.96 5.18 -1.65
CA GLU A 136 -18.60 4.77 -1.27
C GLU A 136 -17.74 4.30 -2.44
N LEU A 137 -18.32 4.07 -3.61
CA LEU A 137 -17.61 3.70 -4.83
C LEU A 137 -16.84 4.88 -5.45
N THR A 138 -17.24 6.11 -5.14
CA THR A 138 -16.67 7.31 -5.73
C THR A 138 -15.92 8.16 -4.70
N PRO A 139 -14.95 8.99 -5.11
CA PRO A 139 -14.33 10.00 -4.25
C PRO A 139 -15.28 11.14 -3.85
N SER A 140 -16.53 11.11 -4.29
CA SER A 140 -17.51 12.15 -3.99
C SER A 140 -17.84 12.28 -2.51
N PRO A 141 -18.18 13.50 -2.03
CA PRO A 141 -18.65 13.69 -0.67
C PRO A 141 -19.84 12.79 -0.37
N VAL A 142 -19.80 12.11 0.75
CA VAL A 142 -20.87 11.20 1.18
C VAL A 142 -22.10 12.01 1.50
N LYS A 143 -23.26 11.69 0.92
CA LYS A 143 -24.54 12.25 1.36
C LYS A 143 -24.90 11.71 2.73
N VAL A 144 -24.87 12.59 3.70
CA VAL A 144 -25.11 12.27 5.12
C VAL A 144 -26.54 12.66 5.47
N ASN A 145 -27.28 11.71 5.99
CA ASN A 145 -28.67 11.89 6.37
C ASN A 145 -28.84 12.49 7.79
N LYS A 146 -30.06 12.50 8.30
CA LYS A 146 -30.39 13.05 9.61
C LYS A 146 -29.63 12.36 10.75
N VAL A 147 -29.33 13.13 11.80
CA VAL A 147 -28.77 12.61 13.05
C VAL A 147 -29.72 11.57 13.66
N LYS A 148 -29.21 10.38 13.93
CA LYS A 148 -29.92 9.30 14.63
C LYS A 148 -29.69 9.34 16.12
N GLU A 149 -28.43 9.54 16.51
CA GLU A 149 -27.99 9.51 17.89
C GLU A 149 -26.76 10.41 18.05
N THR A 150 -26.53 10.92 19.25
CA THR A 150 -25.29 11.59 19.63
C THR A 150 -24.65 10.80 20.76
N ILE A 151 -23.36 10.51 20.62
CA ILE A 151 -22.54 9.86 21.65
C ILE A 151 -21.46 10.80 22.13
N THR A 152 -20.84 10.47 23.25
CA THR A 152 -19.71 11.25 23.79
C THR A 152 -18.53 10.35 24.09
N CYS A 153 -17.32 10.91 24.03
CA CYS A 153 -16.11 10.19 24.44
C CYS A 153 -15.04 11.11 25.03
N GLY A 154 -14.07 10.50 25.71
CA GLY A 154 -12.88 11.20 26.20
C GLY A 154 -11.82 11.41 25.10
N LYS A 155 -11.70 10.45 24.20
CA LYS A 155 -10.74 10.46 23.07
C LYS A 155 -11.39 9.92 21.82
N VAL A 156 -11.00 10.47 20.67
CA VAL A 156 -11.37 9.91 19.36
C VAL A 156 -10.11 9.69 18.51
N ILE A 157 -10.03 8.52 17.87
CA ILE A 157 -8.97 8.16 16.91
C ILE A 157 -9.58 8.12 15.52
N ILE A 158 -9.08 8.94 14.62
CA ILE A 158 -9.47 8.98 13.22
C ILE A 158 -8.59 8.00 12.44
N ALA A 159 -9.20 6.95 11.92
CA ALA A 159 -8.57 5.89 11.13
C ALA A 159 -9.35 5.64 9.82
N THR A 160 -9.85 6.72 9.22
CA THR A 160 -10.75 6.68 8.06
C THR A 160 -10.06 6.35 6.74
N GLY A 161 -8.72 6.28 6.76
CA GLY A 161 -7.92 5.85 5.63
C GLY A 161 -7.87 6.87 4.49
N ALA A 162 -7.76 6.36 3.27
CA ALA A 162 -7.61 7.16 2.07
C ALA A 162 -8.62 6.76 0.98
N VAL A 163 -8.73 7.60 -0.04
CA VAL A 163 -9.55 7.42 -1.23
C VAL A 163 -8.68 7.59 -2.47
N ALA A 164 -8.94 6.79 -3.51
CA ALA A 164 -8.25 6.90 -4.80
C ALA A 164 -8.45 8.31 -5.40
N ARG A 165 -7.40 8.83 -6.02
CA ARG A 165 -7.47 10.10 -6.76
C ARG A 165 -7.85 9.85 -8.19
N ASP A 166 -8.74 10.67 -8.71
CA ASP A 166 -9.03 10.78 -10.13
C ASP A 166 -8.26 11.96 -10.78
N LEU A 167 -8.35 12.08 -12.08
CA LEU A 167 -7.82 13.22 -12.80
C LEU A 167 -8.88 14.33 -12.91
N PRO A 168 -8.50 15.61 -12.96
CA PRO A 168 -9.46 16.71 -13.10
C PRO A 168 -10.40 16.55 -14.29
N PHE A 169 -9.88 15.99 -15.38
CA PHE A 169 -10.56 15.76 -16.66
C PHE A 169 -11.08 14.32 -16.86
N ALA A 170 -10.82 13.39 -15.92
CA ALA A 170 -11.24 12.00 -16.00
C ALA A 170 -11.71 11.52 -14.62
N LYS A 171 -13.02 11.64 -14.38
CA LYS A 171 -13.65 11.20 -13.12
C LYS A 171 -14.03 9.74 -13.21
N PHE A 172 -13.93 9.02 -12.08
CA PHE A 172 -14.45 7.65 -12.00
C PHE A 172 -15.94 7.64 -12.35
N ASP A 173 -16.33 6.79 -13.28
CA ASP A 173 -17.72 6.64 -13.73
C ASP A 173 -18.32 5.28 -13.38
N GLY A 174 -17.50 4.37 -12.81
CA GLY A 174 -17.91 3.02 -12.43
C GLY A 174 -18.05 2.05 -13.61
N ASP A 175 -17.99 2.56 -14.86
CA ASP A 175 -18.13 1.76 -16.08
C ASP A 175 -16.82 1.69 -16.87
N LYS A 176 -16.31 2.81 -17.38
CA LYS A 176 -15.16 2.85 -18.29
C LYS A 176 -13.91 3.43 -17.65
N ILE A 177 -14.07 4.38 -16.74
CA ILE A 177 -12.99 5.01 -15.99
C ILE A 177 -12.99 4.43 -14.58
N TRP A 178 -12.05 3.55 -14.32
CA TRP A 178 -11.96 2.76 -13.09
C TRP A 178 -10.95 3.31 -12.10
N GLY A 179 -11.25 3.15 -10.81
CA GLY A 179 -10.27 3.02 -9.75
C GLY A 179 -9.98 1.54 -9.43
N ALA A 180 -9.15 1.30 -8.44
CA ALA A 180 -8.80 -0.07 -8.01
C ALA A 180 -10.03 -0.90 -7.59
N ARG A 181 -11.06 -0.26 -7.06
CA ARG A 181 -12.28 -0.92 -6.59
C ARG A 181 -13.09 -1.49 -7.76
N GLU A 182 -13.29 -0.75 -8.84
CA GLU A 182 -13.97 -1.20 -10.04
C GLU A 182 -13.18 -2.34 -10.70
N ALA A 183 -11.87 -2.17 -10.85
CA ALA A 183 -11.00 -3.22 -11.40
C ALA A 183 -11.07 -4.54 -10.62
N MET A 184 -11.29 -4.48 -9.31
CA MET A 184 -11.37 -5.65 -8.43
C MET A 184 -12.74 -6.33 -8.44
N ASN A 185 -13.80 -5.60 -8.78
CA ASN A 185 -15.18 -6.10 -8.71
C ASN A 185 -15.81 -6.37 -10.08
N ASN A 186 -15.18 -5.91 -11.15
CA ASN A 186 -15.79 -6.02 -12.48
C ASN A 186 -15.82 -7.47 -12.96
N THR A 187 -17.02 -7.94 -13.30
CA THR A 187 -17.28 -9.31 -13.80
C THR A 187 -17.15 -9.44 -15.31
N ASP A 188 -16.97 -8.32 -16.02
CA ASP A 188 -16.77 -8.28 -17.47
C ASP A 188 -15.32 -7.91 -17.76
N ARG A 189 -14.52 -8.94 -18.07
CA ARG A 189 -13.09 -8.74 -18.37
C ARG A 189 -12.92 -7.94 -19.66
N PRO A 190 -12.22 -6.78 -19.67
CA PRO A 190 -11.94 -6.05 -20.89
C PRO A 190 -10.96 -6.82 -21.78
N GLU A 191 -11.07 -6.66 -23.10
CA GLU A 191 -10.08 -7.15 -24.06
C GLU A 191 -8.82 -6.26 -24.03
N LYS A 192 -9.03 -4.94 -23.86
CA LYS A 192 -7.96 -3.93 -23.77
C LYS A 192 -8.12 -3.06 -22.54
N LEU A 193 -7.06 -2.93 -21.76
CA LEU A 193 -7.01 -2.11 -20.55
C LEU A 193 -5.82 -1.16 -20.59
N ILE A 194 -6.08 0.14 -20.45
CA ILE A 194 -5.03 1.13 -20.19
C ILE A 194 -4.95 1.35 -18.68
N ILE A 195 -3.74 1.32 -18.14
CA ILE A 195 -3.46 1.61 -16.71
C ILE A 195 -2.62 2.88 -16.65
N VAL A 196 -3.09 3.88 -15.92
CA VAL A 196 -2.40 5.14 -15.68
C VAL A 196 -1.81 5.12 -14.27
N GLY A 197 -0.49 5.12 -14.19
CA GLY A 197 0.29 4.96 -12.96
C GLY A 197 0.84 3.55 -12.78
N ALA A 198 2.16 3.45 -12.68
CA ALA A 198 2.91 2.20 -12.54
C ALA A 198 3.39 1.93 -11.11
N GLY A 199 2.70 2.45 -10.10
CA GLY A 199 2.88 2.07 -8.70
C GLY A 199 2.35 0.66 -8.42
N ALA A 200 2.45 0.17 -7.18
CA ALA A 200 2.06 -1.18 -6.79
C ALA A 200 0.64 -1.58 -7.29
N ILE A 201 -0.35 -0.70 -7.15
CA ILE A 201 -1.73 -0.95 -7.59
C ILE A 201 -1.80 -1.19 -9.10
N GLY A 202 -1.19 -0.30 -9.90
CA GLY A 202 -1.20 -0.42 -11.37
C GLY A 202 -0.50 -1.67 -11.85
N MET A 203 0.63 -2.02 -11.22
CA MET A 203 1.41 -3.20 -11.56
C MET A 203 0.68 -4.50 -11.20
N GLU A 204 0.08 -4.57 -10.02
CA GLU A 204 -0.67 -5.76 -9.57
C GLU A 204 -1.90 -6.03 -10.45
N PHE A 205 -2.70 -5.01 -10.77
CA PHE A 205 -3.83 -5.19 -11.69
C PHE A 205 -3.36 -5.47 -13.12
N GLY A 206 -2.28 -4.83 -13.57
CA GLY A 206 -1.68 -5.12 -14.86
C GLY A 206 -1.32 -6.59 -15.00
N TYR A 207 -0.66 -7.14 -13.99
CA TYR A 207 -0.30 -8.55 -13.92
C TYR A 207 -1.53 -9.46 -13.92
N VAL A 208 -2.54 -9.15 -13.11
CA VAL A 208 -3.77 -9.96 -13.04
C VAL A 208 -4.48 -9.99 -14.40
N TYR A 209 -4.79 -8.83 -14.97
CA TYR A 209 -5.55 -8.77 -16.22
C TYR A 209 -4.79 -9.38 -17.41
N LYS A 210 -3.46 -9.16 -17.48
CA LYS A 210 -2.61 -9.75 -18.53
C LYS A 210 -2.65 -11.27 -18.54
N ASN A 211 -2.53 -11.89 -17.36
CA ASN A 211 -2.53 -13.36 -17.25
C ASN A 211 -3.90 -14.00 -17.56
N PHE A 212 -4.97 -13.20 -17.55
CA PHE A 212 -6.28 -13.61 -18.04
C PHE A 212 -6.57 -13.18 -19.50
N GLY A 213 -5.55 -12.77 -20.26
CA GLY A 213 -5.64 -12.52 -21.70
C GLY A 213 -6.13 -11.12 -22.09
N THR A 214 -6.07 -10.15 -21.18
CA THR A 214 -6.30 -8.73 -21.51
C THR A 214 -5.03 -8.13 -22.14
N GLU A 215 -5.14 -7.37 -23.21
CA GLU A 215 -4.07 -6.52 -23.72
C GLU A 215 -3.89 -5.33 -22.79
N VAL A 216 -2.75 -5.26 -22.10
CA VAL A 216 -2.49 -4.24 -21.07
C VAL A 216 -1.47 -3.23 -21.55
N THR A 217 -1.84 -1.93 -21.49
CA THR A 217 -0.94 -0.80 -21.70
C THR A 217 -0.76 -0.04 -20.39
N ILE A 218 0.49 0.09 -19.91
CA ILE A 218 0.83 0.84 -18.69
C ILE A 218 1.45 2.17 -19.07
N ILE A 219 0.90 3.27 -18.56
CA ILE A 219 1.39 4.63 -18.76
C ILE A 219 1.95 5.14 -17.44
N GLU A 220 3.21 5.58 -17.46
CA GLU A 220 3.88 6.16 -16.29
C GLU A 220 4.57 7.47 -16.69
N MET A 221 4.34 8.50 -15.87
CA MET A 221 4.90 9.83 -16.07
C MET A 221 6.41 9.87 -15.82
N LEU A 222 6.88 9.07 -14.87
CA LEU A 222 8.30 8.91 -14.56
C LEU A 222 8.98 7.94 -15.53
N ASP A 223 10.28 7.74 -15.38
CA ASP A 223 11.11 7.03 -16.37
C ASP A 223 11.14 5.50 -16.22
N ARG A 224 10.42 4.95 -15.25
CA ARG A 224 10.43 3.51 -14.92
C ARG A 224 9.14 3.05 -14.23
N LEU A 225 8.91 1.75 -14.22
CA LEU A 225 7.87 1.13 -13.39
C LEU A 225 8.26 1.20 -11.91
N VAL A 226 7.29 1.06 -11.02
CA VAL A 226 7.43 1.16 -9.54
C VAL A 226 8.38 2.30 -9.13
N PRO A 227 8.08 3.54 -9.52
CA PRO A 227 9.04 4.65 -9.47
C PRO A 227 9.46 5.05 -8.05
N VAL A 228 8.73 4.62 -7.01
CA VAL A 228 9.07 4.84 -5.60
C VAL A 228 10.16 3.90 -5.10
N GLU A 229 10.41 2.80 -5.81
CA GLU A 229 11.43 1.82 -5.49
C GLU A 229 12.83 2.30 -5.94
N ASP A 230 13.86 1.53 -5.56
CA ASP A 230 15.21 1.77 -6.04
C ASP A 230 15.25 1.81 -7.59
N GLU A 231 16.06 2.71 -8.13
CA GLU A 231 16.15 2.96 -9.57
C GLU A 231 16.48 1.71 -10.37
N GLN A 232 17.34 0.84 -9.84
CA GLN A 232 17.73 -0.41 -10.49
C GLN A 232 16.55 -1.39 -10.55
N VAL A 233 15.74 -1.47 -9.47
CA VAL A 233 14.52 -2.29 -9.43
C VAL A 233 13.54 -1.84 -10.51
N GLY A 234 13.22 -0.55 -10.57
CA GLY A 234 12.26 -0.03 -11.55
C GLY A 234 12.71 -0.20 -13.00
N LYS A 235 14.00 -0.01 -13.28
CA LYS A 235 14.58 -0.22 -14.60
C LYS A 235 14.54 -1.69 -15.03
N GLU A 236 14.91 -2.59 -14.14
CA GLU A 236 14.90 -4.03 -14.44
C GLU A 236 13.47 -4.55 -14.60
N MET A 237 12.56 -4.17 -13.73
CA MET A 237 11.15 -4.50 -13.85
C MET A 237 10.55 -4.02 -15.18
N THR A 238 10.94 -2.82 -15.64
CA THR A 238 10.52 -2.31 -16.96
C THR A 238 10.98 -3.20 -18.11
N LYS A 239 12.19 -3.77 -18.06
CA LYS A 239 12.69 -4.70 -19.07
C LYS A 239 11.94 -6.04 -19.02
N ILE A 240 11.76 -6.60 -17.82
CA ILE A 240 11.07 -7.88 -17.61
C ILE A 240 9.64 -7.79 -18.15
N TYR A 241 8.90 -6.75 -17.79
CA TYR A 241 7.51 -6.60 -18.23
C TYR A 241 7.37 -6.38 -19.75
N LYS A 242 8.31 -5.68 -20.36
CA LYS A 242 8.36 -5.60 -21.85
C LYS A 242 8.58 -6.97 -22.47
N LYS A 243 9.51 -7.77 -21.93
CA LYS A 243 9.75 -9.16 -22.36
C LYS A 243 8.50 -10.03 -22.23
N HIS A 244 7.71 -9.82 -21.16
CA HIS A 244 6.43 -10.51 -20.91
C HIS A 244 5.26 -9.94 -21.75
N GLY A 245 5.54 -9.07 -22.71
CA GLY A 245 4.55 -8.59 -23.68
C GLY A 245 3.56 -7.55 -23.13
N PHE A 246 3.95 -6.77 -22.14
CA PHE A 246 3.23 -5.57 -21.75
C PHE A 246 3.57 -4.39 -22.65
N ASN A 247 2.56 -3.59 -23.00
CA ASN A 247 2.78 -2.30 -23.65
C ASN A 247 3.12 -1.26 -22.58
N ILE A 248 4.37 -0.76 -22.56
CA ILE A 248 4.84 0.16 -21.50
C ILE A 248 5.25 1.50 -22.11
N LYS A 249 4.61 2.56 -21.64
CA LYS A 249 4.89 3.95 -21.98
C LYS A 249 5.34 4.71 -20.73
N VAL A 250 6.64 4.67 -20.45
CA VAL A 250 7.27 5.52 -19.40
C VAL A 250 7.58 6.91 -19.95
N LYS A 251 7.85 7.89 -19.08
CA LYS A 251 8.03 9.30 -19.45
C LYS A 251 6.87 9.83 -20.30
N THR A 252 5.65 9.39 -19.98
CA THR A 252 4.45 9.69 -20.75
C THR A 252 3.35 10.20 -19.85
N GLY A 253 2.86 11.40 -20.12
CA GLY A 253 1.76 12.02 -19.39
C GLY A 253 0.43 11.84 -20.10
N VAL A 254 -0.66 11.70 -19.34
CA VAL A 254 -2.03 11.69 -19.84
C VAL A 254 -2.55 13.12 -19.93
N LEU A 255 -3.11 13.49 -21.05
CA LEU A 255 -3.65 14.83 -21.33
C LEU A 255 -5.18 14.88 -21.26
N ASP A 256 -5.84 13.79 -21.67
CA ASP A 256 -7.29 13.70 -21.73
C ASP A 256 -7.75 12.24 -21.74
N VAL A 257 -9.00 12.00 -21.31
CA VAL A 257 -9.69 10.70 -21.37
C VAL A 257 -11.13 10.93 -21.85
N ASP A 258 -11.41 10.54 -23.08
CA ASP A 258 -12.75 10.57 -23.64
C ASP A 258 -13.42 9.20 -23.48
N SER A 259 -14.47 9.12 -22.68
CA SER A 259 -15.30 7.93 -22.45
C SER A 259 -16.68 8.00 -23.12
N SER A 260 -16.92 8.98 -24.00
CA SER A 260 -18.22 9.19 -24.65
C SER A 260 -18.57 8.10 -25.68
N GLY A 261 -17.56 7.41 -26.26
CA GLY A 261 -17.72 6.35 -27.24
C GLY A 261 -18.04 4.97 -26.64
N LYS A 262 -17.91 3.91 -27.43
CA LYS A 262 -18.08 2.51 -26.98
C LYS A 262 -17.02 2.08 -25.96
N GLY A 263 -15.76 2.53 -26.12
CA GLY A 263 -14.64 2.36 -25.20
C GLY A 263 -14.14 3.71 -24.68
N VAL A 264 -12.83 3.77 -24.39
CA VAL A 264 -12.13 4.99 -23.98
C VAL A 264 -11.05 5.37 -24.99
N LYS A 265 -10.85 6.67 -25.18
CA LYS A 265 -9.71 7.25 -25.91
C LYS A 265 -8.87 8.04 -24.93
N VAL A 266 -7.64 7.61 -24.74
CA VAL A 266 -6.68 8.24 -23.82
C VAL A 266 -5.65 9.00 -24.65
N THR A 267 -5.67 10.33 -24.56
CA THR A 267 -4.67 11.19 -25.21
C THR A 267 -3.44 11.32 -24.32
N VAL A 268 -2.28 10.95 -24.86
CA VAL A 268 -1.01 10.96 -24.15
C VAL A 268 0.03 11.79 -24.90
N ALA A 269 1.07 12.21 -24.19
CA ALA A 269 2.25 12.83 -24.80
C ALA A 269 3.52 12.52 -23.98
N PRO A 270 4.70 12.48 -24.63
CA PRO A 270 5.97 12.32 -23.92
C PRO A 270 6.20 13.48 -22.95
N MET A 271 6.84 13.20 -21.81
CA MET A 271 7.24 14.22 -20.85
C MET A 271 8.40 15.03 -21.39
N GLY A 272 8.25 16.34 -21.40
CA GLY A 272 9.33 17.29 -21.74
C GLY A 272 10.36 17.43 -20.61
N LYS A 273 11.48 18.09 -20.90
CA LYS A 273 12.52 18.41 -19.90
C LYS A 273 12.06 19.35 -18.80
N ASP A 274 11.01 20.12 -19.06
CA ASP A 274 10.36 21.03 -18.10
C ASP A 274 9.37 20.32 -17.15
N GLY A 275 9.28 18.99 -17.23
CA GLY A 275 8.36 18.19 -16.42
C GLY A 275 6.90 18.25 -16.85
N LYS A 276 6.61 18.81 -18.04
CA LYS A 276 5.26 18.85 -18.62
C LYS A 276 5.16 17.99 -19.87
N PRO A 277 3.98 17.44 -20.20
CA PRO A 277 3.80 16.70 -21.45
C PRO A 277 4.00 17.60 -22.69
N ASP A 278 4.76 17.12 -23.68
CA ASP A 278 4.98 17.77 -24.97
C ASP A 278 3.73 17.64 -25.87
N THR A 279 2.85 18.62 -25.79
CA THR A 279 1.55 18.60 -26.51
C THR A 279 1.69 18.64 -28.02
N SER A 280 2.88 18.86 -28.60
CA SER A 280 3.14 18.77 -30.03
C SER A 280 3.26 17.31 -30.52
N LYS A 281 3.46 16.34 -29.61
CA LYS A 281 3.65 14.91 -29.90
C LYS A 281 2.54 14.06 -29.29
N LYS A 282 1.29 14.50 -29.44
CA LYS A 282 0.13 13.77 -28.93
C LYS A 282 -0.06 12.45 -29.67
N GLU A 283 -0.43 11.42 -28.92
CA GLU A 283 -0.88 10.12 -29.40
C GLU A 283 -2.22 9.79 -28.75
N VAL A 284 -3.12 9.13 -29.46
CA VAL A 284 -4.40 8.65 -28.92
C VAL A 284 -4.33 7.13 -28.82
N LEU A 285 -4.56 6.60 -27.63
CA LEU A 285 -4.65 5.17 -27.36
C LEU A 285 -6.12 4.80 -27.13
N GLU A 286 -6.55 3.67 -27.69
CA GLU A 286 -7.92 3.17 -27.56
C GLU A 286 -7.95 1.89 -26.74
N ALA A 287 -8.92 1.79 -25.81
CA ALA A 287 -9.14 0.61 -24.98
C ALA A 287 -10.63 0.48 -24.60
N ASP A 288 -11.00 -0.66 -24.01
CA ASP A 288 -12.34 -0.82 -23.46
C ASP A 288 -12.52 -0.04 -22.18
N LYS A 289 -11.47 -0.04 -21.33
CA LYS A 289 -11.48 0.57 -20.00
C LYS A 289 -10.14 1.25 -19.72
N VAL A 290 -10.16 2.24 -18.82
CA VAL A 290 -8.95 2.84 -18.24
C VAL A 290 -8.99 2.72 -16.72
N LEU A 291 -7.89 2.25 -16.11
CA LEU A 291 -7.67 2.21 -14.67
C LEU A 291 -6.76 3.37 -14.25
N LEU A 292 -7.25 4.25 -13.39
CA LEU A 292 -6.45 5.31 -12.79
C LEU A 292 -5.86 4.82 -11.45
N ALA A 293 -4.54 4.65 -11.41
CA ALA A 293 -3.77 4.20 -10.25
C ALA A 293 -2.71 5.25 -9.85
N ILE A 294 -3.14 6.53 -9.78
CA ILE A 294 -2.29 7.72 -9.63
C ILE A 294 -2.11 8.19 -8.19
N GLY A 295 -2.41 7.33 -7.23
CA GLY A 295 -2.26 7.61 -5.79
C GLY A 295 -3.58 7.87 -5.09
N VAL A 296 -3.47 8.27 -3.81
CA VAL A 296 -4.60 8.42 -2.90
C VAL A 296 -4.54 9.77 -2.15
N GLY A 297 -5.63 10.14 -1.50
CA GLY A 297 -5.73 11.27 -0.57
C GLY A 297 -6.46 10.87 0.70
N GLY A 298 -6.23 11.59 1.80
CA GLY A 298 -6.88 11.31 3.08
C GLY A 298 -8.41 11.43 3.00
N ARG A 299 -9.12 10.54 3.68
CA ARG A 299 -10.59 10.52 3.70
C ARG A 299 -11.11 11.12 5.02
N TYR A 300 -11.50 12.37 5.00
CA TYR A 300 -12.08 13.07 6.17
C TYR A 300 -13.26 13.99 5.82
N ASP A 301 -13.75 13.93 4.60
CA ASP A 301 -14.88 14.75 4.14
C ASP A 301 -16.15 14.48 4.97
N GLY A 302 -16.77 15.54 5.46
CA GLY A 302 -17.98 15.48 6.27
C GLY A 302 -17.80 14.89 7.68
N LEU A 303 -16.58 14.55 8.07
CA LEU A 303 -16.27 13.94 9.37
C LEU A 303 -16.25 14.97 10.52
N PHE A 304 -15.91 16.20 10.23
CA PHE A 304 -15.81 17.28 11.22
C PHE A 304 -16.79 18.39 10.91
N ASP A 305 -17.26 19.07 11.94
CA ASP A 305 -17.91 20.36 11.77
C ASP A 305 -16.86 21.41 11.40
N ASP A 306 -17.14 22.22 10.38
CA ASP A 306 -16.17 23.20 9.84
C ASP A 306 -15.75 24.22 10.91
N SER A 307 -16.61 24.52 11.88
CA SER A 307 -16.32 25.44 12.98
C SER A 307 -15.20 24.97 13.91
N LEU A 308 -14.85 23.66 13.88
CA LEU A 308 -13.77 23.13 14.71
C LEU A 308 -12.37 23.51 14.22
N GLY A 309 -12.22 23.90 12.96
CA GLY A 309 -10.95 24.35 12.41
C GLY A 309 -9.87 23.26 12.38
N LEU A 310 -10.22 22.03 11.92
CA LEU A 310 -9.25 20.96 11.74
C LEU A 310 -8.15 21.38 10.76
N GLU A 311 -6.89 21.25 11.18
CA GLU A 311 -5.75 21.53 10.29
C GLU A 311 -5.45 20.35 9.38
N THR A 312 -5.19 20.65 8.11
CA THR A 312 -4.82 19.67 7.08
C THR A 312 -3.57 20.10 6.34
N VAL A 313 -2.85 19.13 5.76
CA VAL A 313 -1.65 19.37 4.96
C VAL A 313 -1.66 18.44 3.74
N ARG A 314 -1.52 18.98 2.54
CA ARG A 314 -1.46 18.23 1.27
C ARG A 314 -2.59 17.20 1.10
N GLY A 315 -3.80 17.52 1.60
CA GLY A 315 -4.96 16.64 1.51
C GLY A 315 -5.02 15.52 2.57
N HIS A 316 -4.30 15.67 3.68
CA HIS A 316 -4.29 14.75 4.82
C HIS A 316 -4.50 15.51 6.13
N ILE A 317 -4.97 14.82 7.17
CA ILE A 317 -5.09 15.42 8.52
C ILE A 317 -3.67 15.65 9.06
N LYS A 318 -3.42 16.88 9.51
CA LYS A 318 -2.15 17.23 10.13
C LYS A 318 -2.08 16.70 11.57
N THR A 319 -0.99 16.02 11.89
CA THR A 319 -0.64 15.57 13.24
C THR A 319 0.79 15.99 13.58
N ASP A 320 1.33 15.48 14.67
CA ASP A 320 2.77 15.58 14.98
C ASP A 320 3.66 14.67 14.11
N TYR A 321 3.07 13.80 13.31
CA TYR A 321 3.77 13.04 12.26
C TYR A 321 4.12 13.94 11.07
N VAL A 322 5.35 13.79 10.59
CA VAL A 322 5.83 14.44 9.35
C VAL A 322 6.32 13.35 8.41
N PRO A 323 5.74 13.19 7.23
CA PRO A 323 6.20 12.22 6.25
C PRO A 323 7.69 12.38 5.91
N LEU A 324 8.40 11.26 5.77
CA LEU A 324 9.80 11.26 5.33
C LEU A 324 9.94 11.88 3.94
N SER A 325 11.08 12.49 3.70
CA SER A 325 11.51 12.92 2.37
C SER A 325 12.89 12.34 2.08
N ASP A 326 13.21 12.15 0.81
CA ASP A 326 14.51 11.61 0.36
C ASP A 326 15.70 12.45 0.83
N THR A 327 15.47 13.71 1.18
CA THR A 327 16.51 14.67 1.58
C THR A 327 16.66 14.85 3.08
N THR A 328 15.77 14.27 3.89
CA THR A 328 15.78 14.47 5.34
C THR A 328 16.01 13.16 6.06
N PRO A 329 17.18 12.94 6.68
CA PRO A 329 17.36 11.84 7.63
C PRO A 329 16.35 12.00 8.77
N SER A 330 15.70 10.92 9.16
CA SER A 330 14.80 10.94 10.32
C SER A 330 15.36 10.07 11.43
N GLU A 331 15.39 10.63 12.63
CA GLU A 331 15.56 9.84 13.83
C GLU A 331 14.19 9.43 14.36
N PRO A 332 14.03 8.19 14.86
CA PRO A 332 12.81 7.77 15.53
C PRO A 332 12.50 8.69 16.71
N LYS A 333 11.34 9.30 16.70
CA LYS A 333 10.88 10.15 17.80
C LYS A 333 9.50 9.71 18.30
N PRO A 334 9.23 9.84 19.60
CA PRO A 334 7.90 9.56 20.13
C PRO A 334 6.86 10.47 19.49
N LEU A 335 5.84 9.86 18.87
CA LEU A 335 4.69 10.56 18.32
C LEU A 335 3.46 10.29 19.18
N ASP A 336 2.65 11.31 19.36
CA ASP A 336 1.35 11.19 20.04
C ASP A 336 0.21 10.99 19.03
N TYR A 337 0.46 11.21 17.74
CA TYR A 337 -0.55 11.21 16.66
C TYR A 337 -1.70 12.20 16.90
N LYS A 338 -1.42 13.28 17.63
CA LYS A 338 -2.39 14.34 17.94
C LYS A 338 -2.63 15.25 16.75
N THR A 339 -3.89 15.61 16.55
CA THR A 339 -4.28 16.74 15.71
C THR A 339 -4.19 18.06 16.49
N ASN A 340 -4.53 19.18 15.84
CA ASN A 340 -4.69 20.47 16.52
C ASN A 340 -5.93 20.50 17.45
N LEU A 341 -6.84 19.53 17.35
CA LEU A 341 -8.06 19.48 18.17
C LEU A 341 -7.83 18.67 19.45
N PRO A 342 -8.14 19.23 20.64
CA PRO A 342 -7.94 18.51 21.91
C PRO A 342 -8.72 17.20 21.98
N GLY A 343 -8.04 16.10 22.35
CA GLY A 343 -8.61 14.77 22.46
C GLY A 343 -8.81 14.03 21.14
N VAL A 344 -8.43 14.65 20.00
CA VAL A 344 -8.56 14.09 18.66
C VAL A 344 -7.20 13.64 18.15
N TYR A 345 -7.09 12.37 17.80
CA TYR A 345 -5.92 11.70 17.23
C TYR A 345 -6.23 11.24 15.82
N ALA A 346 -5.21 11.10 14.96
CA ALA A 346 -5.38 10.52 13.63
C ALA A 346 -4.19 9.64 13.27
N ILE A 347 -4.47 8.52 12.56
CA ILE A 347 -3.48 7.48 12.21
C ILE A 347 -3.77 6.87 10.83
N GLY A 348 -2.76 6.25 10.26
CA GLY A 348 -2.85 5.55 8.98
C GLY A 348 -2.96 6.49 7.80
N ASP A 349 -3.49 5.99 6.69
CA ASP A 349 -3.47 6.70 5.41
C ASP A 349 -4.06 8.11 5.44
N VAL A 350 -4.92 8.41 6.41
CA VAL A 350 -5.55 9.74 6.55
C VAL A 350 -4.56 10.83 6.97
N ILE A 351 -3.41 10.46 7.56
CA ILE A 351 -2.35 11.40 7.95
C ILE A 351 -1.21 11.52 6.93
N GLY A 352 -1.20 10.67 5.91
CA GLY A 352 -0.23 10.73 4.80
C GLY A 352 0.54 9.42 4.57
N PRO A 353 1.56 9.46 3.68
CA PRO A 353 2.40 8.30 3.39
C PRO A 353 3.30 7.92 4.59
N PRO A 354 3.71 6.63 4.68
CA PRO A 354 3.45 5.58 3.72
C PRO A 354 2.03 5.00 3.88
N TRP A 355 1.32 4.82 2.76
CA TRP A 355 -0.06 4.30 2.76
C TRP A 355 -0.06 2.78 2.81
N LEU A 356 0.26 2.23 3.99
CA LEU A 356 0.48 0.81 4.21
C LEU A 356 -0.34 0.32 5.42
N ALA A 357 -1.02 -0.80 5.24
CA ALA A 357 -1.90 -1.36 6.28
C ALA A 357 -1.15 -1.72 7.57
N HIS A 358 0.08 -2.24 7.47
CA HIS A 358 0.92 -2.58 8.62
C HIS A 358 1.42 -1.32 9.35
N VAL A 359 1.67 -0.23 8.64
CA VAL A 359 2.00 1.07 9.26
C VAL A 359 0.81 1.60 10.04
N ALA A 360 -0.38 1.63 9.42
CA ALA A 360 -1.60 2.06 10.10
C ALA A 360 -1.92 1.24 11.35
N ALA A 361 -1.66 -0.08 11.32
CA ALA A 361 -1.85 -0.97 12.47
C ALA A 361 -0.86 -0.66 13.61
N GLU A 362 0.42 -0.43 13.29
CA GLU A 362 1.45 -0.10 14.28
C GLU A 362 1.23 1.31 14.85
N GLU A 363 0.93 2.30 14.04
CA GLU A 363 0.55 3.64 14.49
C GLU A 363 -0.62 3.61 15.48
N ALA A 364 -1.60 2.73 15.23
CA ALA A 364 -2.74 2.55 16.10
C ALA A 364 -2.33 2.03 17.48
N VAL A 365 -1.47 1.01 17.53
CA VAL A 365 -0.94 0.46 18.78
C VAL A 365 -0.16 1.53 19.53
N LEU A 366 0.77 2.21 18.86
CA LEU A 366 1.60 3.25 19.45
C LEU A 366 0.78 4.44 19.98
N CYS A 367 -0.19 4.92 19.20
CA CYS A 367 -1.10 5.98 19.61
C CYS A 367 -1.83 5.62 20.91
N VAL A 368 -2.40 4.41 20.95
CA VAL A 368 -3.16 3.92 22.11
C VAL A 368 -2.24 3.71 23.33
N GLU A 369 -1.11 3.06 23.15
CA GLU A 369 -0.16 2.81 24.25
C GLU A 369 0.44 4.11 24.80
N ARG A 370 0.70 5.08 23.91
CA ARG A 370 1.26 6.37 24.29
C ARG A 370 0.31 7.17 25.21
N PHE A 371 -0.97 7.29 24.86
CA PHE A 371 -1.88 7.98 25.78
C PHE A 371 -2.20 7.13 27.02
N ALA A 372 -2.21 5.81 26.92
CA ALA A 372 -2.41 4.92 28.08
C ALA A 372 -1.24 5.01 29.07
N PHE A 373 0.00 5.12 28.58
CA PHE A 373 1.17 5.35 29.42
C PHE A 373 1.08 6.70 30.15
N LYS A 374 0.72 7.77 29.45
CA LYS A 374 0.51 9.10 30.06
C LYS A 374 -0.59 9.12 31.13
N GLU A 375 -1.55 8.20 31.05
CA GLU A 375 -2.64 8.03 32.03
C GLU A 375 -2.32 6.99 33.11
N GLY A 376 -1.14 6.37 33.10
CA GLY A 376 -0.73 5.34 34.07
C GLY A 376 -1.41 3.98 33.86
N LYS A 377 -2.05 3.75 32.69
CA LYS A 377 -2.68 2.47 32.34
C LYS A 377 -1.74 1.50 31.64
N ALA A 378 -0.66 1.98 31.01
CA ALA A 378 0.41 1.17 30.46
C ALA A 378 1.67 1.31 31.32
N LYS A 379 2.43 0.20 31.48
CA LYS A 379 3.63 0.16 32.35
C LYS A 379 4.85 0.84 31.73
N HIS A 380 4.96 0.82 30.43
CA HIS A 380 6.11 1.33 29.68
C HIS A 380 5.67 2.29 28.60
N ASP A 381 6.50 3.28 28.33
CA ASP A 381 6.36 4.13 27.14
C ASP A 381 6.68 3.28 25.90
N PRO A 382 5.82 3.28 24.87
CA PRO A 382 6.08 2.47 23.70
C PRO A 382 7.33 2.93 22.95
N ILE A 383 8.07 1.96 22.39
CA ILE A 383 9.23 2.25 21.54
C ILE A 383 8.74 2.95 20.27
N PRO A 384 9.27 4.11 19.90
CA PRO A 384 8.86 4.82 18.69
C PRO A 384 9.04 3.97 17.43
N MET A 385 8.12 4.11 16.48
CA MET A 385 8.29 3.53 15.15
C MET A 385 9.40 4.26 14.40
N ASP A 386 10.29 3.49 13.79
CA ASP A 386 11.27 3.98 12.84
C ASP A 386 10.70 3.88 11.43
N TYR A 387 10.28 5.00 10.88
CA TYR A 387 9.72 5.06 9.53
C TYR A 387 10.75 4.76 8.42
N THR A 388 12.04 4.71 8.75
CA THR A 388 13.09 4.27 7.80
C THR A 388 13.23 2.75 7.72
N VAL A 389 12.56 2.01 8.62
CA VAL A 389 12.63 0.54 8.73
C VAL A 389 11.26 -0.10 8.42
N ILE A 390 10.48 0.50 7.53
CA ILE A 390 9.20 -0.04 7.11
C ILE A 390 9.38 -0.80 5.80
N PRO A 391 9.01 -2.10 5.74
CA PRO A 391 9.07 -2.85 4.50
C PRO A 391 7.99 -2.42 3.51
N GLY A 392 8.40 -2.19 2.26
CA GLY A 392 7.52 -1.99 1.11
C GLY A 392 7.40 -3.28 0.29
N CYS A 393 6.19 -3.58 -0.21
CA CYS A 393 5.95 -4.79 -1.00
C CYS A 393 5.03 -4.53 -2.20
N THR A 394 5.43 -5.07 -3.38
CA THR A 394 4.57 -5.16 -4.56
C THR A 394 4.47 -6.63 -4.97
N TYR A 395 3.25 -7.14 -5.11
CA TYR A 395 2.98 -8.59 -5.15
C TYR A 395 2.78 -9.17 -6.55
N CYS A 396 2.88 -8.37 -7.62
CA CYS A 396 2.92 -8.91 -8.99
C CYS A 396 4.18 -9.76 -9.20
N HIS A 397 4.22 -10.61 -10.23
CA HIS A 397 5.41 -11.39 -10.54
C HIS A 397 6.26 -10.71 -11.64
N PRO A 398 7.61 -10.55 -11.45
CA PRO A 398 8.34 -10.77 -10.20
C PRO A 398 7.91 -9.79 -9.10
N GLN A 399 7.97 -10.25 -7.85
CA GLN A 399 7.62 -9.45 -6.67
C GLN A 399 8.71 -8.42 -6.37
N VAL A 400 8.34 -7.34 -5.68
CA VAL A 400 9.30 -6.39 -5.10
C VAL A 400 9.16 -6.41 -3.58
N GLY A 401 10.28 -6.48 -2.89
CA GLY A 401 10.41 -6.26 -1.45
C GLY A 401 11.52 -5.25 -1.18
N SER A 402 11.25 -4.24 -0.37
CA SER A 402 12.23 -3.20 -0.08
C SER A 402 12.16 -2.74 1.37
N VAL A 403 13.29 -2.32 1.94
CA VAL A 403 13.38 -1.65 3.25
C VAL A 403 14.58 -0.71 3.27
N GLY A 404 14.43 0.43 3.91
CA GLY A 404 15.49 1.41 4.08
C GLY A 404 15.65 2.36 2.90
N TYR A 405 16.85 2.95 2.80
CA TYR A 405 17.14 3.96 1.79
C TYR A 405 17.39 3.33 0.42
N THR A 406 16.88 3.98 -0.62
CA THR A 406 17.27 3.71 -2.01
C THR A 406 18.60 4.39 -2.31
N GLU A 407 19.31 3.91 -3.34
CA GLU A 407 20.57 4.54 -3.74
C GLU A 407 20.38 5.98 -4.23
N GLN A 408 19.26 6.27 -4.90
CA GLN A 408 18.93 7.65 -5.31
C GLN A 408 18.63 8.57 -4.12
N ALA A 409 18.03 8.08 -3.05
CA ALA A 409 17.80 8.85 -1.82
C ALA A 409 19.12 9.21 -1.12
N LEU A 410 20.06 8.28 -1.03
CA LEU A 410 21.39 8.55 -0.47
C LEU A 410 22.15 9.58 -1.30
N LYS A 411 22.11 9.47 -2.63
CA LYS A 411 22.69 10.48 -3.54
C LYS A 411 22.04 11.86 -3.37
N ALA A 412 20.70 11.93 -3.19
CA ALA A 412 20.00 13.18 -2.94
C ALA A 412 20.39 13.83 -1.61
N GLN A 413 20.82 13.03 -0.61
CA GLN A 413 21.40 13.48 0.65
C GLN A 413 22.88 13.87 0.53
N GLY A 414 23.49 13.76 -0.65
CA GLY A 414 24.89 14.11 -0.91
C GLY A 414 25.89 13.00 -0.62
N LEU A 415 25.43 11.79 -0.25
CA LEU A 415 26.29 10.65 0.02
C LEU A 415 26.85 10.02 -1.26
N LYS A 416 28.09 9.52 -1.22
CA LYS A 416 28.82 9.02 -2.37
C LYS A 416 29.17 7.54 -2.21
N LYS A 417 28.92 6.79 -3.29
CA LYS A 417 29.32 5.40 -3.38
C LYS A 417 30.85 5.28 -3.34
N GLY A 418 31.37 4.31 -2.56
CA GLY A 418 32.79 4.08 -2.33
C GLY A 418 33.41 4.97 -1.25
N GLU A 419 32.71 6.02 -0.77
CA GLU A 419 33.14 6.88 0.35
C GLU A 419 32.23 6.69 1.56
N ASP A 420 30.92 6.85 1.39
CA ASP A 420 29.91 6.82 2.46
C ASP A 420 29.09 5.53 2.48
N TYR A 421 28.95 4.87 1.32
CA TYR A 421 28.26 3.59 1.20
C TYR A 421 28.82 2.76 0.04
N ASP A 422 28.57 1.45 0.09
CA ASP A 422 28.81 0.54 -1.04
C ASP A 422 27.55 -0.29 -1.33
N VAL A 423 27.57 -1.03 -2.46
CA VAL A 423 26.41 -1.76 -2.99
C VAL A 423 26.80 -3.15 -3.43
N GLY A 424 26.15 -4.16 -2.87
CA GLY A 424 26.20 -5.53 -3.35
C GLY A 424 24.94 -5.89 -4.14
N VAL A 425 25.12 -6.57 -5.26
CA VAL A 425 24.01 -7.07 -6.08
C VAL A 425 24.29 -8.52 -6.44
N PHE A 426 23.28 -9.37 -6.27
CA PHE A 426 23.31 -10.76 -6.70
C PHE A 426 22.10 -11.07 -7.58
N ASN A 427 22.35 -11.61 -8.79
CA ASN A 427 21.29 -11.91 -9.75
C ASN A 427 20.69 -13.29 -9.50
N ASN A 428 19.36 -13.39 -9.49
CA ASN A 428 18.64 -14.64 -9.27
C ASN A 428 18.97 -15.71 -10.31
N GLY A 429 19.39 -15.32 -11.52
CA GLY A 429 19.81 -16.25 -12.57
C GLY A 429 21.00 -17.15 -12.22
N ALA A 430 21.80 -16.78 -11.21
CA ALA A 430 22.90 -17.59 -10.70
C ALA A 430 22.49 -18.48 -9.49
N LEU A 431 21.24 -18.37 -9.01
CA LEU A 431 20.78 -19.07 -7.82
C LEU A 431 20.17 -20.44 -8.16
N GLY A 432 20.70 -21.52 -7.58
CA GLY A 432 20.25 -22.90 -7.83
C GLY A 432 18.74 -23.09 -7.57
N LYS A 433 18.20 -22.50 -6.51
CA LYS A 433 16.76 -22.55 -6.22
C LYS A 433 15.93 -21.84 -7.28
N ALA A 434 16.34 -20.65 -7.71
CA ALA A 434 15.65 -19.88 -8.76
C ALA A 434 15.64 -20.63 -10.09
N ILE A 435 16.76 -21.27 -10.46
CA ILE A 435 16.88 -22.11 -11.67
C ILE A 435 15.92 -23.32 -11.54
N ALA A 436 15.93 -24.02 -10.42
CA ALA A 436 15.09 -25.20 -10.18
C ALA A 436 13.59 -24.90 -10.24
N THR A 437 13.17 -23.70 -9.82
CA THR A 437 11.77 -23.25 -9.84
C THR A 437 11.43 -22.36 -11.03
N ARG A 438 12.38 -22.13 -11.97
CA ARG A 438 12.22 -21.27 -13.17
C ARG A 438 11.91 -19.80 -12.88
N HIS A 439 12.25 -19.32 -11.70
CA HIS A 439 12.03 -17.94 -11.26
C HIS A 439 13.35 -17.17 -11.21
N THR A 440 14.01 -17.06 -12.37
CA THR A 440 15.37 -16.49 -12.51
C THR A 440 15.40 -14.97 -12.69
N ASP A 441 14.25 -14.34 -12.95
CA ASP A 441 14.18 -12.91 -13.16
C ASP A 441 14.44 -12.14 -11.84
N GLY A 442 15.22 -11.05 -11.94
CA GLY A 442 15.48 -10.14 -10.84
C GLY A 442 16.79 -10.37 -10.08
N PHE A 443 16.88 -9.76 -8.90
CA PHE A 443 18.10 -9.70 -8.10
C PHE A 443 17.80 -9.32 -6.64
N VAL A 444 18.81 -9.50 -5.77
CA VAL A 444 18.89 -8.89 -4.45
C VAL A 444 19.95 -7.81 -4.47
N LYS A 445 19.63 -6.61 -3.96
CA LYS A 445 20.52 -5.46 -3.81
C LYS A 445 20.58 -5.07 -2.34
N ILE A 446 21.79 -5.00 -1.77
CA ILE A 446 22.05 -4.50 -0.42
C ILE A 446 22.92 -3.25 -0.53
N ILE A 447 22.52 -2.19 0.20
CA ILE A 447 23.27 -0.95 0.35
C ILE A 447 23.88 -0.97 1.76
N ARG A 448 25.20 -0.98 1.83
CA ARG A 448 26.01 -1.07 3.02
C ARG A 448 26.63 0.29 3.35
N GLY A 449 26.51 0.78 4.57
CA GLY A 449 27.14 2.02 5.03
C GLY A 449 28.66 1.84 5.28
N LEU A 450 29.40 2.90 5.10
CA LEU A 450 30.84 2.93 5.34
C LEU A 450 31.19 3.96 6.44
N PRO A 451 32.16 3.70 7.30
CA PRO A 451 32.97 2.45 7.40
C PRO A 451 32.35 1.34 8.27
N ARG A 452 31.17 1.55 8.87
CA ARG A 452 30.61 0.67 9.92
C ARG A 452 30.07 -0.65 9.39
N GLY A 453 29.63 -0.71 8.13
CA GLY A 453 29.07 -1.90 7.51
C GLY A 453 27.57 -2.08 7.75
N GLU A 454 26.87 -1.12 8.37
CA GLU A 454 25.44 -1.19 8.65
C GLU A 454 24.60 -1.27 7.36
N ILE A 455 23.47 -1.98 7.44
CA ILE A 455 22.55 -2.13 6.31
C ILE A 455 21.72 -0.85 6.17
N LEU A 456 22.00 -0.03 5.15
CA LEU A 456 21.27 1.20 4.87
C LEU A 456 19.98 0.95 4.09
N GLY A 457 19.95 -0.06 3.23
CA GLY A 457 18.78 -0.44 2.46
C GLY A 457 18.93 -1.79 1.80
N THR A 458 17.80 -2.45 1.56
CA THR A 458 17.72 -3.71 0.81
C THR A 458 16.56 -3.66 -0.15
N HIS A 459 16.81 -4.06 -1.40
CA HIS A 459 15.84 -4.04 -2.49
C HIS A 459 15.90 -5.36 -3.23
N ILE A 460 14.78 -6.10 -3.20
CA ILE A 460 14.66 -7.43 -3.78
C ILE A 460 13.65 -7.36 -4.92
N LEU A 461 14.04 -7.81 -6.10
CA LEU A 461 13.16 -8.07 -7.22
C LEU A 461 13.23 -9.56 -7.53
N GLY A 462 12.12 -10.29 -7.46
CA GLY A 462 12.11 -11.72 -7.76
C GLY A 462 11.01 -12.50 -7.06
N ASP A 463 11.10 -13.83 -7.16
CA ASP A 463 10.19 -14.72 -6.45
C ASP A 463 10.37 -14.60 -4.94
N GLN A 464 9.27 -14.62 -4.19
CA GLN A 464 9.23 -14.53 -2.73
C GLN A 464 9.86 -13.24 -2.13
N ALA A 465 10.09 -12.20 -2.92
CA ALA A 465 10.70 -10.96 -2.42
C ALA A 465 9.93 -10.37 -1.22
N THR A 466 8.61 -10.50 -1.21
CA THR A 466 7.73 -10.00 -0.15
C THR A 466 7.84 -10.77 1.17
N GLU A 467 8.32 -12.02 1.14
CA GLU A 467 8.63 -12.82 2.33
C GLU A 467 10.09 -12.63 2.77
N LEU A 468 11.02 -12.61 1.80
CA LEU A 468 12.46 -12.47 2.04
C LEU A 468 12.82 -11.15 2.73
N ILE A 469 12.10 -10.07 2.45
CA ILE A 469 12.40 -8.74 3.00
C ILE A 469 12.26 -8.68 4.53
N ALA A 470 11.56 -9.61 5.15
CA ALA A 470 11.36 -9.65 6.60
C ALA A 470 12.67 -9.84 7.36
N GLU A 471 13.59 -10.69 6.87
CA GLU A 471 14.93 -10.87 7.44
C GLU A 471 15.70 -9.55 7.45
N MET A 472 15.73 -8.86 6.32
CA MET A 472 16.46 -7.61 6.17
C MET A 472 15.81 -6.44 6.95
N THR A 473 14.49 -6.48 7.13
CA THR A 473 13.78 -5.54 8.01
C THR A 473 14.20 -5.73 9.47
N LEU A 474 14.26 -6.98 9.93
CA LEU A 474 14.71 -7.30 11.28
C LEU A 474 16.20 -6.94 11.48
N ALA A 475 17.06 -7.30 10.54
CA ALA A 475 18.49 -6.97 10.58
C ALA A 475 18.68 -5.45 10.67
N ARG A 476 17.99 -4.67 9.85
CA ARG A 476 18.04 -3.22 9.89
C ARG A 476 17.50 -2.65 11.21
N ARG A 477 16.40 -3.22 11.77
CA ARG A 477 15.85 -2.82 13.08
C ARG A 477 16.82 -3.04 14.24
N LEU A 478 17.66 -4.07 14.13
CA LEU A 478 18.70 -4.43 15.10
C LEU A 478 20.04 -3.70 14.82
N GLU A 479 20.09 -2.81 13.84
CA GLU A 479 21.30 -2.11 13.39
C GLU A 479 22.44 -3.08 13.02
N ALA A 480 22.06 -4.26 12.47
CA ALA A 480 23.01 -5.27 12.03
C ALA A 480 23.83 -4.76 10.84
N THR A 481 25.05 -5.25 10.74
CA THR A 481 25.93 -5.04 9.59
C THR A 481 25.81 -6.17 8.57
N THR A 482 26.44 -6.04 7.43
CA THR A 482 26.51 -7.12 6.45
C THR A 482 27.25 -8.35 6.97
N GLU A 483 28.17 -8.20 7.94
CA GLU A 483 28.88 -9.33 8.54
C GLU A 483 27.96 -10.28 9.33
N GLU A 484 26.92 -9.79 10.01
CA GLU A 484 25.95 -10.66 10.67
C GLU A 484 25.15 -11.48 9.67
N ILE A 485 24.83 -10.91 8.51
CA ILE A 485 24.15 -11.64 7.42
C ILE A 485 25.12 -12.71 6.84
N ILE A 486 26.38 -12.36 6.60
CA ILE A 486 27.40 -13.27 6.08
C ILE A 486 27.70 -14.41 7.07
N ALA A 487 27.75 -14.11 8.37
CA ALA A 487 27.98 -15.12 9.39
C ALA A 487 26.76 -16.02 9.66
N THR A 488 25.56 -15.62 9.22
CA THR A 488 24.35 -16.42 9.39
C THR A 488 24.30 -17.55 8.37
N VAL A 489 24.10 -18.78 8.83
CA VAL A 489 23.93 -19.95 7.95
C VAL A 489 22.53 -19.94 7.35
N HIS A 490 22.45 -19.77 6.04
CA HIS A 490 21.18 -19.85 5.29
C HIS A 490 20.91 -21.28 4.82
N ALA A 491 19.64 -21.68 4.83
CA ALA A 491 19.25 -23.02 4.39
C ALA A 491 19.45 -23.19 2.86
N HIS A 492 19.96 -24.36 2.46
CA HIS A 492 20.14 -24.73 1.06
C HIS A 492 19.17 -25.86 0.64
N PRO A 493 18.49 -25.80 -0.52
CA PRO A 493 18.43 -24.67 -1.45
C PRO A 493 17.24 -23.76 -1.15
N THR A 494 17.48 -22.45 -1.00
CA THR A 494 16.43 -21.45 -0.76
C THR A 494 16.71 -20.15 -1.53
N MET A 495 15.69 -19.29 -1.65
CA MET A 495 15.86 -17.94 -2.20
C MET A 495 16.65 -17.01 -1.27
N HIS A 496 16.74 -17.33 0.04
CA HIS A 496 17.54 -16.55 1.00
C HIS A 496 19.05 -16.54 0.72
N GLU A 497 19.57 -17.55 0.01
CA GLU A 497 20.98 -17.58 -0.41
C GLU A 497 21.36 -16.38 -1.28
N ALA A 498 20.38 -15.79 -2.02
CA ALA A 498 20.60 -14.56 -2.77
C ALA A 498 20.84 -13.34 -1.85
N VAL A 499 20.25 -13.32 -0.65
CA VAL A 499 20.50 -12.28 0.36
C VAL A 499 21.93 -12.41 0.90
N HIS A 500 22.36 -13.61 1.22
CA HIS A 500 23.72 -13.91 1.67
C HIS A 500 24.78 -13.50 0.62
N GLU A 501 24.58 -13.90 -0.64
CA GLU A 501 25.49 -13.55 -1.74
C GLU A 501 25.51 -12.04 -2.04
N ALA A 502 24.37 -11.35 -1.91
CA ALA A 502 24.35 -9.90 -2.07
C ALA A 502 25.10 -9.18 -0.93
N ALA A 503 25.07 -9.73 0.29
CA ALA A 503 25.87 -9.23 1.41
C ALA A 503 27.37 -9.44 1.12
N LEU A 504 27.78 -10.63 0.69
CA LEU A 504 29.16 -10.92 0.23
C LEU A 504 29.60 -9.98 -0.90
N ALA A 505 28.70 -9.74 -1.88
CA ALA A 505 29.00 -8.85 -3.01
C ALA A 505 29.25 -7.40 -2.57
N SER A 506 28.58 -6.93 -1.50
CA SER A 506 28.81 -5.57 -0.96
C SER A 506 30.20 -5.38 -0.34
N GLU A 507 30.91 -6.47 -0.11
CA GLU A 507 32.29 -6.51 0.42
C GLU A 507 33.32 -7.05 -0.58
N GLY A 508 32.90 -7.28 -1.84
CA GLY A 508 33.77 -7.84 -2.87
C GLY A 508 34.11 -9.32 -2.65
N ARG A 509 33.29 -10.05 -1.87
CA ARG A 509 33.52 -11.46 -1.45
C ARG A 509 32.54 -12.44 -2.09
N VAL A 510 31.76 -12.04 -3.09
CA VAL A 510 30.77 -12.92 -3.75
C VAL A 510 31.42 -14.22 -4.23
N ILE A 511 30.69 -15.35 -4.07
CA ILE A 511 31.22 -16.69 -4.38
C ILE A 511 30.55 -17.26 -5.64
N ASN A 512 29.23 -17.15 -5.73
CA ASN A 512 28.42 -17.82 -6.75
C ASN A 512 27.90 -16.87 -7.85
N SER A 513 28.75 -15.96 -8.33
CA SER A 513 28.37 -14.96 -9.35
C SER A 513 28.65 -15.45 -10.78
#